data_19d3f1b5d98b670a3235c9dd76c2372f
#
_entry.id   19d3f1b5d98b670a3235c9dd76c2372f
#
_cell.length_a   1.000
_cell.length_b   1.000
_cell.length_c   1.000
_cell.angle_alpha   90.00
_cell.angle_beta   90.00
_cell.angle_gamma   90.00
#
_symmetry.space_group_name_H-M   'P 1'
#
loop_
_entity.id
_entity.type
_entity.pdbx_description
1 polymer ?
#
loop_
_entity_poly.entity_id
_entity_poly.type
_entity_poly.pdbx_seq_one_letter_code
_entity_poly.pdbx_strand_id
1 'polypeptide(L)'
;MSWASLAKSLRAVGYRVTTPDLPGHGTSRDTSFTWESARETVGAAAERIGPAKPVLVGLSLGAATAIYAAQREPNSFAGLVLSGAGACWNDRYLRSGLTVAAAVGAFSAAVGRRELLAHAAGVRGHEIVTAARAAHVGPAQLWRAARQLTQFDVRSTPPPQIPCAVIVLTEDRRMPPGLQRALVRYLDCPHVDVAADHDAPVRHTARFFDGVQTALTLLGGFRRPLRTGRSQ
;
A
#
# COMPACT_ATOMS: atom_id res chain seq x y z
N MET A 1 3.31 0.47 -9.22
CA MET A 1 2.39 -0.68 -9.13
C MET A 1 1.02 -0.20 -9.56
N SER A 2 0.33 -0.90 -10.42
CA SER A 2 -0.96 -0.43 -10.95
C SER A 2 -2.13 -1.12 -10.23
N TRP A 3 -3.07 -0.35 -9.73
CA TRP A 3 -4.33 -0.81 -9.15
C TRP A 3 -5.46 -1.00 -10.19
N ALA A 4 -5.18 -0.73 -11.47
CA ALA A 4 -6.20 -0.66 -12.51
C ALA A 4 -7.04 -1.95 -12.64
N SER A 5 -6.38 -3.12 -12.64
CA SER A 5 -7.07 -4.40 -12.73
C SER A 5 -7.97 -4.67 -11.53
N LEU A 6 -7.46 -4.45 -10.31
CA LEU A 6 -8.24 -4.60 -9.09
C LEU A 6 -9.41 -3.62 -9.03
N ALA A 7 -9.18 -2.36 -9.38
CA ALA A 7 -10.22 -1.34 -9.42
C ALA A 7 -11.33 -1.68 -10.44
N LYS A 8 -10.96 -2.23 -11.61
CA LYS A 8 -11.92 -2.74 -12.60
C LYS A 8 -12.78 -3.86 -12.00
N SER A 9 -12.18 -4.85 -11.35
CA SER A 9 -12.88 -5.96 -10.72
C SER A 9 -13.81 -5.50 -9.60
N LEU A 10 -13.38 -4.57 -8.75
CA LEU A 10 -14.22 -4.02 -7.68
C LEU A 10 -15.40 -3.21 -8.24
N ARG A 11 -15.18 -2.41 -9.29
CA ARG A 11 -16.27 -1.68 -9.98
C ARG A 11 -17.28 -2.64 -10.62
N ALA A 12 -16.81 -3.76 -11.19
CA ALA A 12 -17.69 -4.77 -11.81
C ALA A 12 -18.65 -5.43 -10.80
N VAL A 13 -18.30 -5.44 -9.51
CA VAL A 13 -19.18 -5.93 -8.43
C VAL A 13 -19.89 -4.81 -7.66
N GLY A 14 -19.88 -3.57 -8.20
CA GLY A 14 -20.71 -2.47 -7.74
C GLY A 14 -20.04 -1.49 -6.76
N TYR A 15 -18.74 -1.61 -6.46
CA TYR A 15 -18.05 -0.61 -5.64
C TYR A 15 -17.72 0.64 -6.46
N ARG A 16 -17.86 1.81 -5.83
CA ARG A 16 -17.23 3.05 -6.33
C ARG A 16 -15.77 3.04 -5.90
N VAL A 17 -14.85 3.17 -6.84
CA VAL A 17 -13.40 3.03 -6.57
C VAL A 17 -12.65 4.20 -7.18
N THR A 18 -11.77 4.81 -6.39
CA THR A 18 -10.74 5.74 -6.84
C THR A 18 -9.36 5.22 -6.48
N THR A 19 -8.37 5.52 -7.29
CA THR A 19 -6.97 5.09 -7.11
C THR A 19 -6.08 6.31 -7.28
N PRO A 20 -5.94 7.15 -6.23
CA PRO A 20 -5.09 8.33 -6.32
C PRO A 20 -3.63 7.94 -6.44
N ASP A 21 -2.87 8.66 -7.26
CA ASP A 21 -1.43 8.58 -7.27
C ASP A 21 -0.88 9.35 -6.05
N LEU A 22 -0.16 8.68 -5.18
CA LEU A 22 0.50 9.31 -4.04
C LEU A 22 1.61 10.27 -4.52
N PRO A 23 1.98 11.28 -3.73
CA PRO A 23 3.09 12.17 -4.05
C PRO A 23 4.35 11.39 -4.42
N GLY A 24 5.02 11.82 -5.48
CA GLY A 24 6.18 11.13 -6.06
C GLY A 24 5.84 9.99 -7.01
N HIS A 25 4.56 9.69 -7.26
CA HIS A 25 4.12 8.58 -8.10
C HIS A 25 3.20 9.04 -9.24
N GLY A 26 3.25 8.32 -10.36
CA GLY A 26 2.33 8.50 -11.49
C GLY A 26 2.17 9.97 -11.93
N THR A 27 0.94 10.47 -11.92
CA THR A 27 0.62 11.87 -12.26
C THR A 27 1.09 12.88 -11.22
N SER A 28 1.37 12.45 -9.98
CA SER A 28 1.88 13.27 -8.87
C SER A 28 3.39 13.15 -8.68
N ARG A 29 4.13 12.68 -9.72
CA ARG A 29 5.58 12.41 -9.67
C ARG A 29 6.44 13.61 -9.30
N ASP A 30 5.98 14.82 -9.60
CA ASP A 30 6.71 16.06 -9.35
C ASP A 30 6.47 16.62 -7.94
N THR A 31 5.53 16.02 -7.19
CA THR A 31 5.26 16.37 -5.79
C THR A 31 6.14 15.53 -4.87
N SER A 32 6.80 16.17 -3.91
CA SER A 32 7.61 15.44 -2.93
C SER A 32 6.73 14.64 -1.97
N PHE A 33 7.10 13.38 -1.73
CA PHE A 33 6.43 12.56 -0.73
C PHE A 33 6.77 13.05 0.68
N THR A 34 5.74 13.36 1.43
CA THR A 34 5.72 13.49 2.88
C THR A 34 4.47 12.76 3.40
N TRP A 35 4.44 12.40 4.67
CA TRP A 35 3.24 11.78 5.26
C TRP A 35 2.03 12.70 5.17
N GLU A 36 2.24 14.00 5.33
CA GLU A 36 1.18 14.99 5.27
C GLU A 36 0.62 15.14 3.84
N SER A 37 1.48 15.31 2.82
CA SER A 37 1.03 15.39 1.43
C SER A 37 0.34 14.09 0.95
N ALA A 38 0.75 12.93 1.49
CA ALA A 38 0.10 11.66 1.20
C ALA A 38 -1.28 11.57 1.87
N ARG A 39 -1.42 12.03 3.13
CA ARG A 39 -2.69 12.14 3.85
C ARG A 39 -3.67 13.06 3.09
N GLU A 40 -3.22 14.24 2.71
CA GLU A 40 -4.03 15.20 1.93
C GLU A 40 -4.52 14.60 0.61
N THR A 41 -3.64 13.87 -0.10
CA THR A 41 -4.00 13.17 -1.34
C THR A 41 -5.12 12.17 -1.11
N VAL A 42 -5.03 11.39 -0.04
CA VAL A 42 -6.04 10.38 0.32
C VAL A 42 -7.34 11.05 0.77
N GLY A 43 -7.27 12.11 1.58
CA GLY A 43 -8.42 12.91 2.03
C GLY A 43 -9.19 13.51 0.86
N ALA A 44 -8.50 14.19 -0.04
CA ALA A 44 -9.10 14.76 -1.26
C ALA A 44 -9.73 13.68 -2.17
N ALA A 45 -9.16 12.47 -2.21
CA ALA A 45 -9.75 11.35 -2.95
C ALA A 45 -11.01 10.82 -2.25
N ALA A 46 -11.03 10.79 -0.92
CA ALA A 46 -12.20 10.41 -0.14
C ALA A 46 -13.38 11.37 -0.35
N GLU A 47 -13.13 12.66 -0.33
CA GLU A 47 -14.16 13.69 -0.59
C GLU A 47 -14.79 13.55 -1.98
N ARG A 48 -13.97 13.26 -3.00
CA ARG A 48 -14.46 13.06 -4.39
C ARG A 48 -15.33 11.80 -4.56
N ILE A 49 -15.20 10.80 -3.70
CA ILE A 49 -16.06 9.59 -3.76
C ILE A 49 -17.51 9.90 -3.37
N GLY A 50 -17.75 10.94 -2.58
CA GLY A 50 -19.08 11.39 -2.18
C GLY A 50 -19.28 11.35 -0.66
N PRO A 51 -20.52 11.51 -0.17
CA PRO A 51 -20.81 11.74 1.25
C PRO A 51 -20.58 10.49 2.14
N ALA A 52 -20.56 9.29 1.54
CA ALA A 52 -20.29 8.06 2.29
C ALA A 52 -18.79 7.95 2.59
N LYS A 53 -18.46 7.67 3.85
CA LYS A 53 -17.06 7.42 4.26
C LYS A 53 -16.49 6.23 3.48
N PRO A 54 -15.36 6.36 2.78
CA PRO A 54 -14.76 5.24 2.06
C PRO A 54 -13.99 4.30 2.98
N VAL A 55 -13.79 3.06 2.52
CA VAL A 55 -12.75 2.18 3.04
C VAL A 55 -11.46 2.43 2.29
N LEU A 56 -10.36 2.59 3.01
CA LEU A 56 -9.04 2.67 2.42
C LEU A 56 -8.46 1.26 2.22
N VAL A 57 -8.10 0.93 0.99
CA VAL A 57 -7.41 -0.32 0.65
C VAL A 57 -5.98 0.01 0.28
N GLY A 58 -5.02 -0.42 1.09
CA GLY A 58 -3.61 -0.07 0.92
C GLY A 58 -2.68 -1.27 0.87
N LEU A 59 -1.64 -1.18 0.05
CA LEU A 59 -0.53 -2.12 0.02
C LEU A 59 0.78 -1.37 0.30
N SER A 60 1.64 -1.91 1.16
CA SER A 60 2.99 -1.39 1.40
C SER A 60 2.96 0.10 1.81
N LEU A 61 3.57 1.00 1.04
CA LEU A 61 3.49 2.45 1.27
C LEU A 61 2.05 2.96 1.34
N GLY A 62 1.14 2.42 0.52
CA GLY A 62 -0.28 2.75 0.56
C GLY A 62 -0.95 2.30 1.86
N ALA A 63 -0.56 1.16 2.44
CA ALA A 63 -1.05 0.71 3.73
C ALA A 63 -0.55 1.60 4.88
N ALA A 64 0.73 1.96 4.87
CA ALA A 64 1.30 2.91 5.82
C ALA A 64 0.61 4.28 5.74
N THR A 65 0.36 4.77 4.52
CA THR A 65 -0.39 6.02 4.27
C THR A 65 -1.82 5.94 4.81
N ALA A 66 -2.51 4.81 4.59
CA ALA A 66 -3.88 4.61 5.07
C ALA A 66 -3.94 4.63 6.60
N ILE A 67 -2.99 3.98 7.28
CA ILE A 67 -2.89 4.01 8.74
C ILE A 67 -2.62 5.44 9.22
N TYR A 68 -1.63 6.13 8.61
CA TYR A 68 -1.27 7.50 8.96
C TYR A 68 -2.48 8.45 8.83
N ALA A 69 -3.23 8.35 7.74
CA ALA A 69 -4.43 9.16 7.52
C ALA A 69 -5.52 8.86 8.55
N ALA A 70 -5.80 7.58 8.81
CA ALA A 70 -6.85 7.17 9.75
C ALA A 70 -6.53 7.50 11.21
N GLN A 71 -5.26 7.50 11.61
CA GLN A 71 -4.84 7.93 12.95
C GLN A 71 -5.09 9.42 13.19
N ARG A 72 -5.08 10.23 12.13
CA ARG A 72 -5.28 11.70 12.21
C ARG A 72 -6.71 12.12 11.92
N GLU A 73 -7.39 11.39 11.07
CA GLU A 73 -8.75 11.70 10.62
C GLU A 73 -9.67 10.46 10.73
N PRO A 74 -9.86 9.89 11.93
CA PRO A 74 -10.62 8.65 12.10
C PRO A 74 -12.07 8.78 11.63
N ASN A 75 -12.61 10.00 11.65
CA ASN A 75 -13.98 10.26 11.22
C ASN A 75 -14.16 10.35 9.70
N SER A 76 -13.09 10.39 8.91
CA SER A 76 -13.13 10.52 7.45
C SER A 76 -13.26 9.18 6.73
N PHE A 77 -13.05 8.06 7.40
CA PHE A 77 -12.98 6.74 6.79
C PHE A 77 -13.89 5.74 7.51
N ALA A 78 -14.44 4.78 6.76
CA ALA A 78 -15.28 3.72 7.29
C ALA A 78 -14.48 2.49 7.76
N GLY A 79 -13.25 2.33 7.32
CA GLY A 79 -12.37 1.23 7.71
C GLY A 79 -11.10 1.14 6.85
N LEU A 80 -10.23 0.20 7.22
CA LEU A 80 -8.96 -0.06 6.56
C LEU A 80 -8.86 -1.52 6.12
N VAL A 81 -8.45 -1.76 4.88
CA VAL A 81 -7.94 -3.05 4.40
C VAL A 81 -6.47 -2.86 4.04
N LEU A 82 -5.59 -3.53 4.77
CA LEU A 82 -4.14 -3.31 4.71
C LEU A 82 -3.43 -4.57 4.24
N SER A 83 -2.40 -4.44 3.42
CA SER A 83 -1.62 -5.56 2.92
C SER A 83 -0.14 -5.20 2.75
N GLY A 84 0.74 -6.20 2.83
CA GLY A 84 2.17 -6.02 2.60
C GLY A 84 2.80 -4.94 3.46
N ALA A 85 2.35 -4.77 4.70
CA ALA A 85 2.81 -3.77 5.64
C ALA A 85 3.10 -4.37 7.02
N GLY A 86 4.06 -3.82 7.74
CA GLY A 86 4.39 -4.17 9.11
C GLY A 86 4.03 -3.05 10.10
N ALA A 87 4.01 -3.36 11.38
CA ALA A 87 3.80 -2.37 12.44
C ALA A 87 4.98 -1.38 12.56
N CYS A 88 6.17 -1.83 12.19
CA CYS A 88 7.39 -1.02 12.20
C CYS A 88 8.20 -1.30 10.92
N TRP A 89 8.64 -0.24 10.27
CA TRP A 89 9.49 -0.31 9.08
C TRP A 89 10.98 -0.12 9.43
N ASN A 90 11.28 0.07 10.72
CA ASN A 90 12.63 0.22 11.26
C ASN A 90 13.29 -1.13 11.58
N ASP A 91 12.74 -2.25 11.16
CA ASP A 91 13.37 -3.57 11.25
C ASP A 91 14.70 -3.56 10.49
N ARG A 92 15.76 -4.15 11.09
CA ARG A 92 17.11 -4.19 10.50
C ARG A 92 17.10 -4.77 9.08
N TYR A 93 16.22 -5.71 8.84
CA TYR A 93 16.04 -6.38 7.57
C TYR A 93 15.41 -5.47 6.48
N LEU A 94 14.39 -4.69 6.85
CA LEU A 94 13.75 -3.72 5.96
C LEU A 94 14.65 -2.52 5.71
N ARG A 95 15.32 -2.01 6.75
CA ARG A 95 16.26 -0.88 6.64
C ARG A 95 17.39 -1.18 5.66
N SER A 96 18.03 -2.36 5.78
CA SER A 96 19.12 -2.71 4.88
C SER A 96 18.66 -2.77 3.43
N GLY A 97 17.51 -3.40 3.15
CA GLY A 97 16.94 -3.48 1.80
C GLY A 97 16.56 -2.12 1.22
N LEU A 98 15.88 -1.28 1.99
CA LEU A 98 15.47 0.06 1.58
C LEU A 98 16.67 1.01 1.41
N THR A 99 17.65 0.94 2.31
CA THR A 99 18.87 1.77 2.23
C THR A 99 19.71 1.39 1.01
N VAL A 100 19.89 0.09 0.76
CA VAL A 100 20.61 -0.39 -0.43
C VAL A 100 19.86 0.02 -1.71
N ALA A 101 18.55 -0.16 -1.76
CA ALA A 101 17.74 0.24 -2.93
C ALA A 101 17.81 1.77 -3.17
N ALA A 102 17.78 2.57 -2.12
CA ALA A 102 17.91 4.02 -2.19
C ALA A 102 19.31 4.46 -2.64
N ALA A 103 20.38 3.86 -2.09
CA ALA A 103 21.75 4.13 -2.47
C ALA A 103 22.02 3.75 -3.93
N VAL A 104 21.56 2.58 -4.36
CA VAL A 104 21.64 2.11 -5.74
C VAL A 104 20.86 3.03 -6.68
N GLY A 105 19.68 3.47 -6.29
CA GLY A 105 18.87 4.43 -7.05
C GLY A 105 19.59 5.78 -7.23
N ALA A 106 20.17 6.32 -6.15
CA ALA A 106 20.90 7.58 -6.17
C ALA A 106 22.18 7.50 -7.03
N PHE A 107 22.96 6.43 -6.86
CA PHE A 107 24.19 6.21 -7.63
C PHE A 107 23.92 5.96 -9.12
N SER A 108 22.88 5.20 -9.48
CA SER A 108 22.50 4.97 -10.88
C SER A 108 22.04 6.25 -11.58
N ALA A 109 21.46 7.19 -10.85
CA ALA A 109 21.12 8.50 -11.37
C ALA A 109 22.36 9.35 -11.64
N ALA A 110 23.38 9.28 -10.77
CA ALA A 110 24.62 10.04 -10.88
C ALA A 110 25.55 9.56 -12.02
N VAL A 111 25.57 8.26 -12.33
CA VAL A 111 26.53 7.63 -13.26
C VAL A 111 25.92 7.34 -14.64
N GLY A 112 24.61 7.53 -14.82
CA GLY A 112 23.95 7.28 -16.11
C GLY A 112 23.96 5.82 -16.61
N ARG A 113 24.58 4.90 -15.86
CA ARG A 113 24.69 3.47 -16.18
C ARG A 113 23.70 2.65 -15.38
N ARG A 114 22.47 2.59 -15.87
CA ARG A 114 21.29 2.03 -15.16
C ARG A 114 21.31 0.50 -14.96
N GLU A 115 22.09 -0.25 -15.71
CA GLU A 115 21.99 -1.72 -15.76
C GLU A 115 22.95 -2.47 -14.81
N LEU A 116 24.13 -1.94 -14.55
CA LEU A 116 25.14 -2.60 -13.73
C LEU A 116 24.80 -2.67 -12.24
N LEU A 117 23.93 -1.81 -11.76
CA LEU A 117 23.64 -1.62 -10.33
C LEU A 117 22.48 -2.45 -9.82
N ALA A 118 21.56 -2.84 -10.72
CA ALA A 118 20.50 -3.79 -10.37
C ALA A 118 21.09 -5.17 -9.97
N HIS A 119 22.22 -5.54 -10.54
CA HIS A 119 22.92 -6.79 -10.23
C HIS A 119 23.66 -6.74 -8.88
N ALA A 120 24.23 -5.59 -8.53
CA ALA A 120 25.00 -5.40 -7.30
C ALA A 120 24.10 -5.30 -6.03
N ALA A 121 22.85 -4.88 -6.19
CA ALA A 121 21.92 -4.69 -5.07
C ALA A 121 21.31 -6.00 -4.53
N GLY A 122 21.63 -7.14 -5.11
CA GLY A 122 21.02 -8.42 -4.78
C GLY A 122 19.53 -8.51 -5.21
N VAL A 123 18.94 -9.70 -5.06
CA VAL A 123 17.58 -10.00 -5.56
C VAL A 123 16.52 -9.01 -5.05
N ARG A 124 16.63 -8.54 -3.83
CA ARG A 124 15.66 -7.60 -3.22
C ARG A 124 15.79 -6.17 -3.72
N GLY A 125 17.00 -5.67 -3.85
CA GLY A 125 17.23 -4.33 -4.42
C GLY A 125 16.77 -4.27 -5.85
N HIS A 126 16.97 -5.34 -6.62
CA HIS A 126 16.51 -5.48 -8.00
C HIS A 126 14.97 -5.40 -8.09
N GLU A 127 14.25 -6.12 -7.22
CA GLU A 127 12.78 -6.10 -7.20
C GLU A 127 12.22 -4.71 -6.88
N ILE A 128 12.80 -4.00 -5.90
CA ILE A 128 12.37 -2.65 -5.52
C ILE A 128 12.64 -1.67 -6.67
N VAL A 129 13.81 -1.71 -7.29
CA VAL A 129 14.16 -0.84 -8.43
C VAL A 129 13.26 -1.13 -9.62
N THR A 130 12.97 -2.40 -9.90
CA THR A 130 12.09 -2.80 -11.01
C THR A 130 10.65 -2.33 -10.76
N ALA A 131 10.14 -2.48 -9.54
CA ALA A 131 8.82 -1.98 -9.15
C ALA A 131 8.74 -0.45 -9.22
N ALA A 132 9.79 0.27 -8.78
CA ALA A 132 9.86 1.73 -8.88
C ALA A 132 9.88 2.21 -10.33
N ARG A 133 10.62 1.54 -11.22
CA ARG A 133 10.62 1.82 -12.65
C ARG A 133 9.24 1.62 -13.28
N ALA A 134 8.59 0.50 -12.98
CA ALA A 134 7.23 0.21 -13.45
C ALA A 134 6.21 1.25 -12.97
N ALA A 135 6.43 1.83 -11.79
CA ALA A 135 5.61 2.90 -11.23
C ALA A 135 6.03 4.31 -11.66
N HIS A 136 7.02 4.44 -12.56
CA HIS A 136 7.60 5.73 -12.99
C HIS A 136 8.09 6.60 -11.81
N VAL A 137 8.59 5.99 -10.75
CA VAL A 137 9.16 6.66 -9.58
C VAL A 137 10.64 6.97 -9.84
N GLY A 138 11.01 8.22 -9.76
CA GLY A 138 12.42 8.64 -9.89
C GLY A 138 13.28 8.21 -8.68
N PRO A 139 14.61 8.07 -8.84
CA PRO A 139 15.51 7.65 -7.77
C PRO A 139 15.43 8.55 -6.51
N ALA A 140 15.32 9.85 -6.71
CA ALA A 140 15.18 10.80 -5.59
C ALA A 140 13.89 10.63 -4.81
N GLN A 141 12.77 10.37 -5.48
CA GLN A 141 11.49 10.09 -4.85
C GLN A 141 11.51 8.76 -4.12
N LEU A 142 12.11 7.72 -4.73
CA LEU A 142 12.27 6.43 -4.08
C LEU A 142 13.09 6.56 -2.78
N TRP A 143 14.19 7.31 -2.80
CA TRP A 143 15.01 7.57 -1.62
C TRP A 143 14.23 8.32 -0.53
N ARG A 144 13.46 9.37 -0.90
CA ARG A 144 12.64 10.12 0.06
C ARG A 144 11.56 9.24 0.68
N ALA A 145 10.82 8.47 -0.12
CA ALA A 145 9.81 7.55 0.38
C ALA A 145 10.41 6.47 1.30
N ALA A 146 11.56 5.89 0.91
CA ALA A 146 12.28 4.91 1.72
C ALA A 146 12.73 5.51 3.07
N ARG A 147 13.28 6.72 3.06
CA ARG A 147 13.68 7.42 4.29
C ARG A 147 12.48 7.68 5.20
N GLN A 148 11.36 8.13 4.66
CA GLN A 148 10.13 8.34 5.43
C GLN A 148 9.62 7.01 6.03
N LEU A 149 9.60 5.93 5.23
CA LEU A 149 9.19 4.62 5.71
C LEU A 149 10.07 4.09 6.83
N THR A 150 11.41 4.20 6.72
CA THR A 150 12.33 3.70 7.77
C THR A 150 12.21 4.45 9.10
N GLN A 151 11.61 5.63 9.09
CA GLN A 151 11.32 6.41 10.29
C GLN A 151 9.89 6.20 10.80
N PHE A 152 9.05 5.51 10.03
CA PHE A 152 7.66 5.31 10.35
C PHE A 152 7.47 4.06 11.24
N ASP A 153 6.96 4.30 12.44
CA ASP A 153 6.50 3.26 13.36
C ASP A 153 5.03 3.57 13.70
N VAL A 154 4.13 2.72 13.24
CA VAL A 154 2.70 2.90 13.49
C VAL A 154 2.35 2.87 14.98
N ARG A 155 3.21 2.24 15.79
CA ARG A 155 3.05 2.09 17.24
C ARG A 155 3.37 3.37 18.02
N SER A 156 3.97 4.37 17.36
CA SER A 156 4.23 5.68 17.96
C SER A 156 2.96 6.49 18.22
N THR A 157 1.84 6.06 17.66
CA THR A 157 0.50 6.65 17.84
C THR A 157 -0.48 5.53 18.14
N PRO A 158 -1.54 5.71 18.94
CA PRO A 158 -2.54 4.67 19.18
C PRO A 158 -3.15 4.10 17.90
N PRO A 159 -3.60 2.84 17.88
CA PRO A 159 -4.30 2.26 16.74
C PRO A 159 -5.49 3.12 16.30
N PRO A 160 -5.75 3.23 14.97
CA PRO A 160 -6.93 3.94 14.50
C PRO A 160 -8.20 3.32 15.08
N GLN A 161 -9.13 4.15 15.57
CA GLN A 161 -10.38 3.73 16.20
C GLN A 161 -11.48 3.48 15.14
N ILE A 162 -11.14 2.78 14.08
CA ILE A 162 -12.04 2.36 13.00
C ILE A 162 -11.79 0.89 12.64
N PRO A 163 -12.77 0.18 12.07
CA PRO A 163 -12.61 -1.20 11.68
C PRO A 163 -11.39 -1.41 10.76
N CYS A 164 -10.56 -2.39 11.08
CA CYS A 164 -9.38 -2.75 10.29
C CYS A 164 -9.43 -4.24 9.92
N ALA A 165 -8.87 -4.60 8.78
CA ALA A 165 -8.56 -5.97 8.40
C ALA A 165 -7.23 -6.01 7.65
N VAL A 166 -6.45 -7.06 7.86
CA VAL A 166 -5.14 -7.24 7.19
C VAL A 166 -5.19 -8.42 6.25
N ILE A 167 -4.70 -8.23 5.03
CA ILE A 167 -4.41 -9.31 4.09
C ILE A 167 -2.93 -9.64 4.26
N VAL A 168 -2.64 -10.81 4.80
CA VAL A 168 -1.28 -11.33 4.96
C VAL A 168 -0.89 -12.06 3.67
N LEU A 169 0.10 -11.52 2.96
CA LEU A 169 0.67 -12.14 1.78
C LEU A 169 1.71 -13.18 2.22
N THR A 170 1.37 -14.47 2.11
CA THR A 170 2.17 -15.53 2.73
C THR A 170 3.48 -15.82 1.98
N GLU A 171 3.61 -15.39 0.73
CA GLU A 171 4.81 -15.56 -0.09
C GLU A 171 5.62 -14.25 -0.22
N ASP A 172 5.22 -13.22 0.53
CA ASP A 172 5.86 -11.90 0.46
C ASP A 172 7.25 -11.92 1.11
N ARG A 173 8.26 -11.70 0.28
CA ARG A 173 9.66 -11.62 0.70
C ARG A 173 10.11 -10.19 1.00
N ARG A 174 9.40 -9.16 0.49
CA ARG A 174 9.71 -7.74 0.77
C ARG A 174 9.20 -7.34 2.14
N MET A 175 7.99 -7.77 2.49
CA MET A 175 7.41 -7.64 3.82
C MET A 175 7.06 -9.04 4.34
N PRO A 176 7.99 -9.75 4.99
CA PRO A 176 7.75 -11.12 5.44
C PRO A 176 6.46 -11.28 6.25
N PRO A 177 5.75 -12.42 6.12
CA PRO A 177 4.47 -12.66 6.81
C PRO A 177 4.52 -12.43 8.31
N GLY A 178 5.65 -12.72 8.96
CA GLY A 178 5.85 -12.47 10.40
C GLY A 178 5.70 -11.00 10.79
N LEU A 179 6.18 -10.08 9.94
CA LEU A 179 6.05 -8.64 10.14
C LEU A 179 4.63 -8.16 9.85
N GLN A 180 3.96 -8.73 8.84
CA GLN A 180 2.55 -8.44 8.56
C GLN A 180 1.65 -8.91 9.73
N ARG A 181 1.91 -10.09 10.29
CA ARG A 181 1.21 -10.58 11.49
C ARG A 181 1.50 -9.74 12.74
N ALA A 182 2.66 -9.09 12.83
CA ALA A 182 2.92 -8.12 13.89
C ALA A 182 1.99 -6.89 13.78
N LEU A 183 1.65 -6.46 12.56
CA LEU A 183 0.66 -5.41 12.33
C LEU A 183 -0.75 -5.88 12.75
N VAL A 184 -1.13 -7.12 12.42
CA VAL A 184 -2.40 -7.72 12.87
C VAL A 184 -2.53 -7.65 14.38
N ARG A 185 -1.50 -8.07 15.12
CA ARG A 185 -1.49 -8.03 16.59
C ARG A 185 -1.56 -6.61 17.14
N TYR A 186 -0.85 -5.66 16.52
CA TYR A 186 -0.88 -4.26 16.95
C TYR A 186 -2.26 -3.61 16.76
N LEU A 187 -2.91 -3.89 15.63
CA LEU A 187 -4.24 -3.36 15.32
C LEU A 187 -5.38 -4.12 16.00
N ASP A 188 -5.08 -5.27 16.61
CA ASP A 188 -6.07 -6.20 17.19
C ASP A 188 -7.24 -6.46 16.24
N CYS A 189 -6.94 -6.88 15.01
CA CYS A 189 -7.92 -6.98 13.95
C CYS A 189 -7.91 -8.34 13.23
N PRO A 190 -9.01 -8.72 12.56
CA PRO A 190 -9.04 -9.92 11.75
C PRO A 190 -8.07 -9.85 10.56
N HIS A 191 -7.67 -11.01 10.05
CA HIS A 191 -6.83 -11.11 8.87
C HIS A 191 -7.25 -12.23 7.94
N VAL A 192 -6.79 -12.13 6.69
CA VAL A 192 -6.96 -13.13 5.63
C VAL A 192 -5.57 -13.48 5.09
N ASP A 193 -5.25 -14.77 5.01
CA ASP A 193 -4.04 -15.24 4.37
C ASP A 193 -4.27 -15.38 2.86
N VAL A 194 -3.38 -14.80 2.06
CA VAL A 194 -3.39 -14.91 0.60
C VAL A 194 -2.04 -15.44 0.12
N ALA A 195 -2.05 -16.58 -0.57
CA ALA A 195 -0.85 -17.17 -1.18
C ALA A 195 -0.43 -16.35 -2.40
N ALA A 196 0.32 -15.28 -2.15
CA ALA A 196 0.84 -14.36 -3.14
C ALA A 196 2.05 -13.59 -2.60
N ASP A 197 2.86 -13.06 -3.52
CA ASP A 197 3.98 -12.20 -3.23
C ASP A 197 3.55 -10.71 -3.08
N HIS A 198 4.52 -9.81 -2.87
CA HIS A 198 4.27 -8.36 -2.71
C HIS A 198 3.61 -7.70 -3.93
N ASP A 199 3.73 -8.29 -5.12
CA ASP A 199 3.14 -7.78 -6.36
C ASP A 199 1.73 -8.37 -6.62
N ALA A 200 1.08 -8.90 -5.59
CA ALA A 200 -0.24 -9.53 -5.64
C ALA A 200 -1.29 -8.76 -6.47
N PRO A 201 -1.45 -7.43 -6.37
CA PRO A 201 -2.43 -6.70 -7.18
C PRO A 201 -2.20 -6.78 -8.69
N VAL A 202 -0.97 -7.10 -9.11
CA VAL A 202 -0.58 -7.16 -10.53
C VAL A 202 -0.45 -8.60 -11.00
N ARG A 203 0.28 -9.44 -10.24
CA ARG A 203 0.62 -10.81 -10.66
C ARG A 203 -0.42 -11.86 -10.26
N HIS A 204 -1.14 -11.61 -9.16
CA HIS A 204 -2.11 -12.52 -8.59
C HIS A 204 -3.47 -11.82 -8.36
N THR A 205 -3.88 -10.99 -9.33
CA THR A 205 -5.03 -10.08 -9.21
C THR A 205 -6.31 -10.78 -8.74
N ALA A 206 -6.61 -11.98 -9.23
CA ALA A 206 -7.82 -12.70 -8.84
C ALA A 206 -7.79 -13.08 -7.36
N ARG A 207 -6.69 -13.73 -6.90
CA ARG A 207 -6.53 -14.12 -5.48
C ARG A 207 -6.52 -12.91 -4.56
N PHE A 208 -5.87 -11.83 -4.97
CA PHE A 208 -5.83 -10.60 -4.20
C PHE A 208 -7.21 -9.92 -4.14
N PHE A 209 -7.97 -9.94 -5.22
CA PHE A 209 -9.35 -9.48 -5.26
C PHE A 209 -10.25 -10.25 -4.27
N ASP A 210 -10.16 -11.59 -4.25
CA ASP A 210 -10.90 -12.43 -3.31
C ASP A 210 -10.51 -12.11 -1.86
N GLY A 211 -9.20 -11.92 -1.60
CA GLY A 211 -8.69 -11.48 -0.31
C GLY A 211 -9.25 -10.12 0.12
N VAL A 212 -9.31 -9.15 -0.81
CA VAL A 212 -9.91 -7.83 -0.54
C VAL A 212 -11.40 -7.95 -0.25
N GLN A 213 -12.15 -8.75 -0.99
CA GLN A 213 -13.58 -8.96 -0.73
C GLN A 213 -13.82 -9.60 0.64
N THR A 214 -13.04 -10.61 1.00
CA THR A 214 -13.10 -11.26 2.30
C THR A 214 -12.77 -10.26 3.41
N ALA A 215 -11.70 -9.49 3.27
CA ALA A 215 -11.31 -8.46 4.23
C ALA A 215 -12.38 -7.37 4.40
N LEU A 216 -13.01 -6.92 3.31
CA LEU A 216 -14.14 -5.98 3.37
C LEU A 216 -15.34 -6.55 4.15
N THR A 217 -15.61 -7.84 4.02
CA THR A 217 -16.67 -8.51 4.78
C THR A 217 -16.34 -8.54 6.28
N LEU A 218 -15.07 -8.75 6.64
CA LEU A 218 -14.61 -8.77 8.03
C LEU A 218 -14.70 -7.41 8.75
N LEU A 219 -14.81 -6.29 8.02
CA LEU A 219 -15.03 -4.97 8.61
C LEU A 219 -16.41 -4.79 9.24
N GLY A 220 -17.28 -5.80 9.20
CA GLY A 220 -18.53 -5.85 9.97
C GLY A 220 -19.67 -4.92 9.55
N GLY A 221 -19.52 -4.17 8.46
CA GLY A 221 -20.55 -3.20 8.02
C GLY A 221 -20.60 -2.98 6.50
N PHE A 222 -19.63 -3.48 5.78
CA PHE A 222 -19.58 -3.36 4.33
C PHE A 222 -20.42 -4.46 3.68
N ARG A 223 -21.74 -4.21 3.58
CA ARG A 223 -22.60 -5.07 2.76
C ARG A 223 -22.18 -4.96 1.31
N ARG A 224 -21.99 -6.09 0.66
CA ARG A 224 -21.84 -6.21 -0.79
C ARG A 224 -22.93 -5.36 -1.46
N PRO A 225 -22.60 -4.42 -2.36
CA PRO A 225 -23.63 -3.68 -3.09
C PRO A 225 -24.59 -4.68 -3.72
N LEU A 226 -25.88 -4.52 -3.44
CA LEU A 226 -26.91 -5.35 -4.09
C LEU A 226 -26.75 -5.16 -5.61
N ARG A 227 -26.58 -6.27 -6.33
CA ARG A 227 -26.68 -6.24 -7.79
C ARG A 227 -28.09 -5.72 -8.08
N THR A 228 -28.18 -4.45 -8.47
CA THR A 228 -29.42 -3.95 -9.08
C THR A 228 -29.62 -4.81 -10.31
N GLY A 229 -30.60 -5.71 -10.23
CA GLY A 229 -31.01 -6.55 -11.33
C GLY A 229 -31.31 -5.61 -12.50
N ARG A 230 -30.67 -5.82 -13.63
CA ARG A 230 -31.22 -5.35 -14.89
C ARG A 230 -32.52 -6.10 -15.08
N SER A 231 -33.64 -5.42 -14.83
CA SER A 231 -34.90 -5.76 -15.41
C SER A 231 -34.69 -5.70 -16.93
N GLN A 232 -35.18 -6.69 -17.58
CA GLN A 232 -35.19 -6.92 -19.03
C GLN A 232 -35.68 -5.72 -19.82
#